data_9464e9c8e42290fc4112b56040d43029
#
_entry.id   9464e9c8e42290fc4112b56040d43029
#
_cell.length_a   1.000
_cell.length_b   1.000
_cell.length_c   1.000
_cell.angle_alpha   90.00
_cell.angle_beta   90.00
_cell.angle_gamma   90.00
#
_symmetry.space_group_name_H-M   'P 1'
#
loop_
_entity.id
_entity.type
_entity.pdbx_description
1 polymer ?
#
loop_
_entity_poly.entity_id
_entity_poly.type
_entity_poly.pdbx_seq_one_letter_code
_entity_poly.pdbx_strand_id
1 'polypeptide(L)'
;YGLVGSEMCIRDSIYAIGDVIKGPMLAHKAEEEGIAVAEILAGQAGHVNYDVIPGVIYTSPEVATVGKTEEQLKEENRSYKVGKFPFMANSRAKVNNETDGFVKILADSKTDKVLGVHIIGPHCGNMIAEMALAMEFGASAEDIARTCHAHPTHTEAIKEAALAVDKRPIHF
;
A
#
# COMPACT_ATOMS: atom_id res chain seq x y z
N TYR A 1 0.61 19.15 -26.48
CA TYR A 1 1.49 18.74 -25.37
C TYR A 1 0.59 18.29 -24.23
N GLY A 2 0.45 16.95 -24.05
CA GLY A 2 -0.20 16.40 -22.86
C GLY A 2 0.75 16.53 -21.67
N LEU A 3 0.19 16.71 -20.48
CA LEU A 3 0.91 16.50 -19.22
C LEU A 3 1.35 15.04 -19.21
N VAL A 4 2.64 14.76 -19.29
CA VAL A 4 3.17 13.41 -19.43
C VAL A 4 3.79 12.97 -18.12
N GLY A 5 3.17 11.97 -17.51
CA GLY A 5 3.80 11.18 -16.48
C GLY A 5 4.19 11.96 -15.22
N SER A 6 5.38 11.71 -14.73
CA SER A 6 5.98 12.37 -13.58
C SER A 6 6.44 13.81 -13.80
N GLU A 7 6.10 14.44 -14.96
CA GLU A 7 6.51 15.79 -15.26
C GLU A 7 5.52 16.80 -14.68
N MET A 8 5.83 17.30 -13.51
CA MET A 8 5.13 18.41 -12.88
C MET A 8 5.39 19.77 -13.57
N CYS A 9 6.34 19.81 -14.51
CA CYS A 9 6.69 21.03 -15.26
C CYS A 9 6.01 21.07 -16.62
N ILE A 10 5.18 22.08 -16.86
CA ILE A 10 4.50 22.29 -18.16
C ILE A 10 5.36 23.11 -19.12
N ARG A 11 6.13 24.03 -18.61
CA ARG A 11 7.17 24.87 -19.26
C ARG A 11 8.14 25.30 -18.17
N ASP A 12 9.28 25.83 -18.53
CA ASP A 12 10.42 26.16 -17.65
C ASP A 12 10.09 26.85 -16.30
N SER A 13 8.88 27.35 -16.11
CA SER A 13 8.46 28.09 -14.91
C SER A 13 7.05 27.81 -14.42
N ILE A 14 6.32 26.87 -15.02
CA ILE A 14 4.94 26.52 -14.64
C ILE A 14 4.88 25.04 -14.28
N TYR A 15 4.44 24.75 -13.08
CA TYR A 15 4.27 23.37 -12.56
C TYR A 15 2.79 23.05 -12.36
N ALA A 16 2.42 21.80 -12.54
CA ALA A 16 1.08 21.29 -12.28
C ALA A 16 1.15 20.12 -11.31
N ILE A 17 0.27 20.11 -10.31
CA ILE A 17 0.17 19.08 -9.28
C ILE A 17 -1.30 18.70 -9.06
N GLY A 18 -1.55 17.59 -8.36
CA GLY A 18 -2.87 17.15 -7.97
C GLY A 18 -3.69 16.58 -9.12
N ASP A 19 -5.00 16.83 -9.09
CA ASP A 19 -5.97 16.18 -9.95
C ASP A 19 -5.84 16.56 -11.44
N VAL A 20 -5.14 17.63 -11.74
CA VAL A 20 -4.92 18.13 -13.11
C VAL A 20 -3.85 17.33 -13.86
N ILE A 21 -3.05 16.51 -13.18
CA ILE A 21 -2.04 15.64 -13.78
C ILE A 21 -2.41 14.16 -13.65
N LYS A 22 -1.66 13.29 -14.34
CA LYS A 22 -1.90 11.85 -14.33
C LYS A 22 -1.72 11.25 -12.93
N GLY A 23 -2.55 10.27 -12.61
CA GLY A 23 -2.51 9.52 -11.36
C GLY A 23 -3.84 9.56 -10.62
N PRO A 24 -3.93 8.98 -9.42
CA PRO A 24 -5.15 9.00 -8.65
C PRO A 24 -5.48 10.42 -8.15
N MET A 25 -6.78 10.76 -8.12
CA MET A 25 -7.27 12.03 -7.60
C MET A 25 -7.38 11.95 -6.08
N LEU A 26 -6.25 12.16 -5.40
CA LEU A 26 -6.11 12.00 -3.95
C LEU A 26 -5.36 13.21 -3.36
N ALA A 27 -5.88 13.76 -2.25
CA ALA A 27 -5.29 14.92 -1.58
C ALA A 27 -3.82 14.68 -1.18
N HIS A 28 -3.52 13.55 -0.56
CA HIS A 28 -2.17 13.21 -0.13
C HIS A 28 -1.18 13.03 -1.30
N LYS A 29 -1.64 12.57 -2.49
CA LYS A 29 -0.80 12.61 -3.71
C LYS A 29 -0.43 14.04 -4.08
N ALA A 30 -1.41 14.95 -4.08
CA ALA A 30 -1.19 16.36 -4.40
C ALA A 30 -0.26 17.04 -3.37
N GLU A 31 -0.35 16.68 -2.10
CA GLU A 31 0.53 17.17 -1.03
C GLU A 31 1.98 16.75 -1.27
N GLU A 32 2.24 15.48 -1.57
CA GLU A 32 3.59 14.98 -1.89
C GLU A 32 4.15 15.63 -3.18
N GLU A 33 3.33 15.81 -4.20
CA GLU A 33 3.71 16.52 -5.42
C GLU A 33 4.05 17.99 -5.13
N GLY A 34 3.32 18.64 -4.23
CA GLY A 34 3.60 20.02 -3.79
C GLY A 34 4.94 20.12 -3.07
N ILE A 35 5.26 19.17 -2.20
CA ILE A 35 6.56 19.07 -1.53
C ILE A 35 7.68 18.89 -2.57
N ALA A 36 7.51 17.93 -3.49
CA ALA A 36 8.50 17.67 -4.54
C ALA A 36 8.76 18.88 -5.42
N VAL A 37 7.72 19.64 -5.82
CA VAL A 37 7.88 20.90 -6.58
C VAL A 37 8.65 21.94 -5.77
N ALA A 38 8.33 22.11 -4.48
CA ALA A 38 9.04 23.05 -3.63
C ALA A 38 10.52 22.70 -3.48
N GLU A 39 10.84 21.40 -3.33
CA GLU A 39 12.22 20.90 -3.28
C GLU A 39 12.96 21.15 -4.61
N ILE A 40 12.34 20.89 -5.75
CA ILE A 40 12.92 21.17 -7.08
C ILE A 40 13.22 22.66 -7.24
N LEU A 41 12.30 23.53 -6.85
CA LEU A 41 12.49 25.00 -6.92
C LEU A 41 13.60 25.47 -5.96
N ALA A 42 13.84 24.75 -4.87
CA ALA A 42 14.94 24.99 -3.94
C ALA A 42 16.28 24.36 -4.40
N GLY A 43 16.32 23.74 -5.57
CA GLY A 43 17.53 23.08 -6.11
C GLY A 43 17.83 21.73 -5.47
N GLN A 44 16.82 21.09 -4.85
CA GLN A 44 16.89 19.75 -4.28
C GLN A 44 16.28 18.72 -5.25
N ALA A 45 16.48 17.43 -4.97
CA ALA A 45 15.90 16.35 -5.76
C ALA A 45 14.51 16.00 -5.23
N GLY A 46 13.48 16.70 -5.69
CA GLY A 46 12.09 16.35 -5.39
C GLY A 46 11.71 15.01 -6.03
N HIS A 47 11.04 14.13 -5.26
CA HIS A 47 10.63 12.81 -5.73
C HIS A 47 9.27 12.41 -5.14
N VAL A 48 8.43 11.78 -5.98
CA VAL A 48 7.18 11.13 -5.56
C VAL A 48 7.19 9.69 -6.07
N ASN A 49 7.01 8.73 -5.17
CA ASN A 49 6.87 7.33 -5.53
C ASN A 49 5.41 7.00 -5.86
N TYR A 50 5.03 7.10 -7.12
CA TYR A 50 3.66 6.85 -7.58
C TYR A 50 3.22 5.38 -7.45
N ASP A 51 4.14 4.44 -7.29
CA ASP A 51 3.82 3.02 -7.09
C ASP A 51 3.37 2.70 -5.66
N VAL A 52 3.54 3.65 -4.71
CA VAL A 52 3.29 3.45 -3.27
C VAL A 52 2.30 4.46 -2.70
N ILE A 53 1.44 5.03 -3.53
CA ILE A 53 0.37 5.92 -3.06
C ILE A 53 -0.78 5.07 -2.52
N PRO A 54 -1.12 5.15 -1.20
CA PRO A 54 -2.22 4.38 -0.65
C PRO A 54 -3.58 4.97 -1.06
N GLY A 55 -4.56 4.11 -1.31
CA GLY A 55 -5.95 4.49 -1.53
C GLY A 55 -6.84 3.97 -0.41
N VAL A 56 -7.80 4.78 0.05
CA VAL A 56 -8.75 4.40 1.10
C VAL A 56 -10.17 4.74 0.69
N ILE A 57 -11.10 3.80 0.92
CA ILE A 57 -12.54 3.99 0.79
C ILE A 57 -13.14 3.89 2.21
N TYR A 58 -13.70 4.98 2.69
CA TYR A 58 -14.21 5.14 4.06
C TYR A 58 -15.65 4.61 4.22
N THR A 59 -15.85 3.38 3.80
CA THR A 59 -17.09 2.62 4.02
C THR A 59 -17.04 1.90 5.37
N SER A 60 -18.07 1.15 5.72
CA SER A 60 -18.06 0.22 6.86
C SER A 60 -18.44 -1.19 6.34
N PRO A 61 -17.48 -2.12 6.29
CA PRO A 61 -16.04 -2.00 6.58
C PRO A 61 -15.30 -1.07 5.60
N GLU A 62 -14.14 -0.53 6.05
CA GLU A 62 -13.25 0.26 5.19
C GLU A 62 -12.56 -0.63 4.15
N VAL A 63 -12.10 -0.02 3.05
CA VAL A 63 -11.22 -0.68 2.08
C VAL A 63 -9.96 0.18 1.92
N ALA A 64 -8.78 -0.43 2.04
CA ALA A 64 -7.52 0.25 1.83
C ALA A 64 -6.60 -0.57 0.93
N THR A 65 -5.85 0.12 0.07
CA THR A 65 -4.97 -0.50 -0.90
C THR A 65 -3.67 0.28 -1.07
N VAL A 66 -2.59 -0.41 -1.40
CA VAL A 66 -1.34 0.20 -1.88
C VAL A 66 -0.66 -0.76 -2.85
N GLY A 67 -0.03 -0.21 -3.89
CA GLY A 67 0.64 -1.00 -4.91
C GLY A 67 -0.29 -1.65 -5.93
N LYS A 68 0.15 -2.74 -6.54
CA LYS A 68 -0.51 -3.39 -7.69
C LYS A 68 -1.60 -4.37 -7.28
N THR A 69 -2.63 -4.48 -8.12
CA THR A 69 -3.66 -5.53 -8.01
C THR A 69 -3.20 -6.82 -8.71
N GLU A 70 -3.90 -7.93 -8.46
CA GLU A 70 -3.64 -9.20 -9.16
C GLU A 70 -3.89 -9.08 -10.66
N GLU A 71 -4.88 -8.29 -11.07
CA GLU A 71 -5.20 -8.03 -12.47
C GLU A 71 -4.04 -7.35 -13.17
N GLN A 72 -3.50 -6.29 -12.58
CA GLN A 72 -2.32 -5.57 -13.10
C GLN A 72 -1.09 -6.48 -13.20
N LEU A 73 -0.82 -7.30 -12.18
CA LEU A 73 0.29 -8.25 -12.20
C LEU A 73 0.14 -9.31 -13.30
N LYS A 74 -1.10 -9.77 -13.55
CA LYS A 74 -1.41 -10.70 -14.66
C LYS A 74 -1.20 -10.05 -16.03
N GLU A 75 -1.67 -8.81 -16.21
CA GLU A 75 -1.45 -8.05 -17.45
C GLU A 75 0.03 -7.82 -17.74
N GLU A 76 0.82 -7.57 -16.70
CA GLU A 76 2.28 -7.42 -16.77
C GLU A 76 3.03 -8.77 -16.93
N ASN A 77 2.32 -9.89 -16.91
CA ASN A 77 2.91 -11.25 -16.88
C ASN A 77 3.91 -11.44 -15.74
N ARG A 78 3.70 -10.78 -14.61
CA ARG A 78 4.55 -10.87 -13.45
C ARG A 78 4.13 -12.01 -12.54
N SER A 79 5.07 -12.91 -12.21
CA SER A 79 4.83 -14.02 -11.29
C SER A 79 4.79 -13.53 -9.85
N TYR A 80 3.75 -13.88 -9.12
CA TYR A 80 3.55 -13.48 -7.73
C TYR A 80 3.01 -14.63 -6.87
N LYS A 81 3.17 -14.48 -5.55
CA LYS A 81 2.53 -15.29 -4.51
C LYS A 81 1.47 -14.45 -3.81
N VAL A 82 0.48 -15.10 -3.23
CA VAL A 82 -0.62 -14.45 -2.49
C VAL A 82 -0.64 -14.98 -1.06
N GLY A 83 -0.58 -14.08 -0.09
CA GLY A 83 -0.90 -14.37 1.30
C GLY A 83 -2.20 -13.68 1.69
N LYS A 84 -3.06 -14.39 2.42
CA LYS A 84 -4.35 -13.87 2.87
C LYS A 84 -4.65 -14.31 4.30
N PHE A 85 -5.18 -13.38 5.11
CA PHE A 85 -5.58 -13.67 6.47
C PHE A 85 -6.90 -12.95 6.82
N PRO A 86 -7.93 -13.68 7.29
CA PRO A 86 -9.22 -13.10 7.61
C PRO A 86 -9.25 -12.47 9.01
N PHE A 87 -9.96 -11.37 9.19
CA PHE A 87 -10.12 -10.74 10.51
C PHE A 87 -10.87 -11.61 11.51
N MET A 88 -11.69 -12.57 11.05
CA MET A 88 -12.33 -13.55 11.95
C MET A 88 -11.34 -14.40 12.74
N ALA A 89 -10.08 -14.51 12.29
CA ALA A 89 -9.01 -15.20 13.01
C ALA A 89 -8.15 -14.25 13.87
N ASN A 90 -8.34 -12.92 13.76
CA ASN A 90 -7.58 -11.91 14.49
C ASN A 90 -8.19 -11.67 15.89
N SER A 91 -7.35 -11.71 16.93
CA SER A 91 -7.79 -11.57 18.33
C SER A 91 -8.42 -10.23 18.63
N ARG A 92 -7.86 -9.13 18.14
CA ARG A 92 -8.39 -7.77 18.36
C ARG A 92 -9.74 -7.58 17.70
N ALA A 93 -9.89 -8.06 16.46
CA ALA A 93 -11.14 -8.01 15.74
C ALA A 93 -12.26 -8.78 16.47
N LYS A 94 -11.93 -9.94 17.04
CA LYS A 94 -12.88 -10.72 17.88
C LYS A 94 -13.30 -9.97 19.13
N VAL A 95 -12.36 -9.36 19.84
CA VAL A 95 -12.66 -8.56 21.05
C VAL A 95 -13.57 -7.38 20.72
N ASN A 96 -13.36 -6.74 19.60
CA ASN A 96 -14.17 -5.60 19.15
C ASN A 96 -15.50 -6.02 18.49
N ASN A 97 -15.70 -7.32 18.18
CA ASN A 97 -16.80 -7.83 17.37
C ASN A 97 -16.84 -7.22 15.96
N GLU A 98 -15.67 -7.02 15.35
CA GLU A 98 -15.46 -6.43 14.03
C GLU A 98 -14.66 -7.39 13.16
N THR A 99 -15.22 -8.57 12.86
CA THR A 99 -14.51 -9.71 12.25
C THR A 99 -14.63 -9.79 10.73
N ASP A 100 -15.34 -8.87 10.11
CA ASP A 100 -15.56 -8.87 8.66
C ASP A 100 -14.30 -8.43 7.91
N GLY A 101 -13.99 -9.16 6.84
CA GLY A 101 -12.92 -8.82 5.92
C GLY A 101 -11.63 -9.59 6.11
N PHE A 102 -10.57 -9.09 5.48
CA PHE A 102 -9.26 -9.76 5.41
C PHE A 102 -8.15 -8.80 5.01
N VAL A 103 -6.92 -9.22 5.25
CA VAL A 103 -5.70 -8.67 4.65
C VAL A 103 -5.23 -9.60 3.52
N LYS A 104 -4.86 -9.02 2.36
CA LYS A 104 -4.23 -9.73 1.25
C LYS A 104 -2.92 -9.05 0.86
N ILE A 105 -1.84 -9.82 0.78
CA ILE A 105 -0.50 -9.38 0.35
C ILE A 105 -0.14 -10.12 -0.93
N LEU A 106 0.38 -9.37 -1.91
CA LEU A 106 0.94 -9.87 -3.14
C LEU A 106 2.46 -9.67 -3.09
N ALA A 107 3.23 -10.75 -3.23
CA ALA A 107 4.69 -10.70 -3.20
C ALA A 107 5.27 -11.31 -4.48
N ASP A 108 6.37 -10.74 -4.97
CA ASP A 108 7.09 -11.27 -6.13
C ASP A 108 7.59 -12.69 -5.86
N SER A 109 7.33 -13.61 -6.78
CA SER A 109 7.63 -15.03 -6.54
C SER A 109 9.14 -15.36 -6.48
N LYS A 110 10.00 -14.47 -6.99
CA LYS A 110 11.46 -14.68 -7.02
C LYS A 110 12.19 -13.92 -5.93
N THR A 111 11.80 -12.66 -5.70
CA THR A 111 12.49 -11.74 -4.80
C THR A 111 11.80 -11.58 -3.46
N ASP A 112 10.57 -12.08 -3.33
CA ASP A 112 9.69 -11.91 -2.18
C ASP A 112 9.29 -10.44 -1.88
N LYS A 113 9.70 -9.49 -2.73
CA LYS A 113 9.34 -8.08 -2.57
C LYS A 113 7.83 -7.91 -2.60
N VAL A 114 7.28 -7.12 -1.67
CA VAL A 114 5.85 -6.79 -1.66
C VAL A 114 5.51 -5.94 -2.88
N LEU A 115 4.50 -6.36 -3.63
CA LEU A 115 4.02 -5.74 -4.86
C LEU A 115 2.71 -5.00 -4.69
N GLY A 116 1.91 -5.43 -3.74
CA GLY A 116 0.63 -4.81 -3.45
C GLY A 116 -0.01 -5.39 -2.20
N VAL A 117 -0.80 -4.56 -1.52
CA VAL A 117 -1.55 -4.92 -0.32
C VAL A 117 -2.96 -4.38 -0.41
N HIS A 118 -3.93 -5.22 -0.06
CA HIS A 118 -5.35 -4.91 -0.11
C HIS A 118 -6.00 -5.36 1.19
N ILE A 119 -6.69 -4.46 1.86
CA ILE A 119 -7.33 -4.71 3.14
C ILE A 119 -8.79 -4.31 3.04
N ILE A 120 -9.67 -5.14 3.49
CA ILE A 120 -11.06 -4.80 3.76
C ILE A 120 -11.37 -5.18 5.20
N GLY A 121 -11.86 -4.25 6.01
CA GLY A 121 -12.13 -4.51 7.43
C GLY A 121 -12.10 -3.25 8.29
N PRO A 122 -12.03 -3.40 9.62
CA PRO A 122 -11.97 -2.27 10.52
C PRO A 122 -10.60 -1.58 10.48
N HIS A 123 -10.59 -0.24 10.56
CA HIS A 123 -9.37 0.58 10.67
C HIS A 123 -8.34 0.41 9.53
N CYS A 124 -8.78 -0.07 8.36
CA CYS A 124 -7.88 -0.33 7.23
C CYS A 124 -7.14 0.93 6.76
N GLY A 125 -7.78 2.10 6.81
CA GLY A 125 -7.17 3.37 6.46
C GLY A 125 -5.95 3.72 7.32
N ASN A 126 -5.93 3.29 8.59
CA ASN A 126 -4.77 3.46 9.47
C ASN A 126 -3.72 2.35 9.24
N MET A 127 -4.17 1.11 8.99
CA MET A 127 -3.28 -0.04 8.81
C MET A 127 -2.45 0.05 7.53
N ILE A 128 -3.00 0.63 6.46
CA ILE A 128 -2.33 0.67 5.15
C ILE A 128 -1.03 1.49 5.18
N ALA A 129 -0.87 2.42 6.11
CA ALA A 129 0.33 3.24 6.24
C ALA A 129 1.59 2.41 6.57
N GLU A 130 1.44 1.35 7.38
CA GLU A 130 2.52 0.40 7.66
C GLU A 130 3.01 -0.26 6.36
N MET A 131 2.08 -0.65 5.50
CA MET A 131 2.40 -1.31 4.25
C MET A 131 2.96 -0.35 3.18
N ALA A 132 2.47 0.89 3.15
CA ALA A 132 3.06 1.92 2.31
C ALA A 132 4.52 2.17 2.71
N LEU A 133 4.81 2.31 4.02
CA LEU A 133 6.17 2.45 4.54
C LEU A 133 7.05 1.25 4.17
N ALA A 134 6.56 0.02 4.38
CA ALA A 134 7.30 -1.19 4.04
C ALA A 134 7.63 -1.27 2.54
N MET A 135 6.66 -0.93 1.67
CA MET A 135 6.86 -0.93 0.22
C MET A 135 7.81 0.18 -0.25
N GLU A 136 7.76 1.37 0.36
CA GLU A 136 8.69 2.48 0.05
C GLU A 136 10.14 2.06 0.27
N PHE A 137 10.42 1.32 1.36
CA PHE A 137 11.74 0.77 1.66
C PHE A 137 12.03 -0.57 0.98
N GLY A 138 11.13 -1.07 0.13
CA GLY A 138 11.34 -2.27 -0.67
C GLY A 138 11.32 -3.57 0.13
N ALA A 139 10.58 -3.63 1.23
CA ALA A 139 10.48 -4.79 2.10
C ALA A 139 9.97 -6.04 1.36
N SER A 140 10.43 -7.20 1.79
CA SER A 140 9.91 -8.51 1.44
C SER A 140 8.73 -8.90 2.34
N ALA A 141 7.94 -9.89 1.91
CA ALA A 141 6.91 -10.47 2.78
C ALA A 141 7.53 -11.10 4.03
N GLU A 142 8.73 -11.68 3.92
CA GLU A 142 9.48 -12.24 5.04
C GLU A 142 9.90 -11.17 6.07
N ASP A 143 10.28 -9.96 5.65
CA ASP A 143 10.62 -8.86 6.57
C ASP A 143 9.40 -8.50 7.44
N ILE A 144 8.22 -8.41 6.84
CA ILE A 144 6.97 -8.13 7.54
C ILE A 144 6.61 -9.30 8.48
N ALA A 145 6.72 -10.54 7.98
CA ALA A 145 6.44 -11.75 8.75
C ALA A 145 7.32 -11.88 10.00
N ARG A 146 8.57 -11.41 9.95
CA ARG A 146 9.51 -11.43 11.08
C ARG A 146 9.43 -10.21 11.99
N THR A 147 8.77 -9.15 11.55
CA THR A 147 8.57 -7.96 12.39
C THR A 147 7.65 -8.31 13.57
N CYS A 148 8.03 -7.90 14.79
CA CYS A 148 7.21 -8.09 15.98
C CYS A 148 6.03 -7.12 15.95
N HIS A 149 4.81 -7.64 15.99
CA HIS A 149 3.58 -6.86 16.13
C HIS A 149 3.06 -6.95 17.55
N ALA A 150 2.51 -5.85 18.05
CA ALA A 150 1.91 -5.82 19.38
C ALA A 150 0.65 -6.69 19.44
N HIS A 151 0.44 -7.41 20.53
CA HIS A 151 -0.74 -8.22 20.78
C HIS A 151 -1.60 -7.64 21.92
N PRO A 152 -2.96 -7.56 21.78
CA PRO A 152 -3.73 -7.82 20.56
C PRO A 152 -3.90 -6.55 19.71
N THR A 153 -3.64 -6.63 18.41
CA THR A 153 -3.84 -5.54 17.46
C THR A 153 -4.45 -6.03 16.15
N HIS A 154 -5.05 -5.13 15.37
CA HIS A 154 -5.52 -5.45 14.03
C HIS A 154 -4.34 -5.71 13.06
N THR A 155 -3.19 -5.04 13.28
CA THR A 155 -2.01 -5.16 12.41
C THR A 155 -1.34 -6.53 12.45
N GLU A 156 -1.62 -7.35 13.48
CA GLU A 156 -1.21 -8.76 13.46
C GLU A 156 -1.80 -9.53 12.26
N ALA A 157 -2.93 -9.08 11.71
CA ALA A 157 -3.48 -9.65 10.47
C ALA A 157 -2.56 -9.39 9.25
N ILE A 158 -1.81 -8.30 9.24
CA ILE A 158 -0.79 -8.01 8.21
C ILE A 158 0.35 -9.04 8.34
N LYS A 159 0.88 -9.24 9.54
CA LYS A 159 1.91 -10.26 9.82
C LYS A 159 1.46 -11.65 9.39
N GLU A 160 0.26 -12.05 9.74
CA GLU A 160 -0.31 -13.36 9.38
C GLU A 160 -0.51 -13.51 7.87
N ALA A 161 -0.95 -12.46 7.19
CA ALA A 161 -1.03 -12.45 5.74
C ALA A 161 0.35 -12.55 5.08
N ALA A 162 1.38 -11.90 5.65
CA ALA A 162 2.76 -12.04 5.20
C ALA A 162 3.30 -13.46 5.39
N LEU A 163 3.05 -14.08 6.54
CA LEU A 163 3.35 -15.50 6.77
C LEU A 163 2.63 -16.43 5.79
N ALA A 164 1.38 -16.09 5.43
CA ALA A 164 0.57 -16.88 4.50
C ALA A 164 1.10 -16.84 3.06
N VAL A 165 1.92 -15.86 2.67
CA VAL A 165 2.62 -15.83 1.36
C VAL A 165 3.43 -17.11 1.14
N ASP A 166 4.06 -17.61 2.20
CA ASP A 166 4.82 -18.87 2.19
C ASP A 166 4.10 -20.04 2.91
N LYS A 167 2.77 -19.92 3.06
CA LYS A 167 1.90 -20.96 3.65
C LYS A 167 2.26 -21.31 5.11
N ARG A 168 2.65 -20.31 5.90
CA ARG A 168 3.07 -20.45 7.30
C ARG A 168 2.23 -19.61 8.29
N PRO A 169 0.94 -19.30 8.04
CA PRO A 169 0.16 -18.57 9.03
C PRO A 169 0.06 -19.40 10.32
N ILE A 170 -0.03 -18.72 11.47
CA ILE A 170 -0.01 -19.37 12.79
C ILE A 170 -1.43 -19.63 13.28
N HIS A 171 -2.36 -18.71 12.99
CA HIS A 171 -3.69 -18.73 13.59
C HIS A 171 -4.83 -19.07 12.60
N PHE A 172 -4.52 -19.44 11.38
CA PHE A 172 -5.52 -19.76 10.35
C PHE A 172 -5.02 -20.79 9.33
#